data_e6898faab6c1b0c021c56c430f01dbd0
#
_entry.id   e6898faab6c1b0c021c56c430f01dbd0
#
_cell.length_a   1.000
_cell.length_b   1.000
_cell.length_c   1.000
_cell.angle_alpha   90.00
_cell.angle_beta   90.00
_cell.angle_gamma   90.00
#
_symmetry.space_group_name_H-M   'P 1'
#
loop_
_entity.id
_entity.type
_entity.pdbx_description
1 polymer ?
#
loop_
_entity_poly.entity_id
_entity_poly.type
_entity_poly.pdbx_seq_one_letter_code
_entity_poly.pdbx_strand_id
1 'polypeptide(L)'
;MSDILQQLSKLIDQRKQASAEQSYVAQLHVKGLNKILEKVGEEATEAILAAKDCSRLTDQQHSTSAKQALINETADLWFHCLVMLSHLD
;
A
#
# COMPACT_ATOMS: atom_id res chain seq x y z
N MET A 1 -3.75 -14.09 8.74
CA MET A 1 -3.13 -12.79 8.48
C MET A 1 -1.67 -12.90 8.07
N SER A 2 -0.84 -13.57 8.90
CA SER A 2 0.58 -13.72 8.58
C SER A 2 0.81 -14.45 7.25
N ASP A 3 0.00 -15.47 6.95
CA ASP A 3 0.14 -16.21 5.69
C ASP A 3 -0.14 -15.33 4.48
N ILE A 4 -1.13 -14.44 4.58
CA ILE A 4 -1.49 -13.51 3.50
C ILE A 4 -0.34 -12.52 3.28
N LEU A 5 0.23 -11.98 4.36
CA LEU A 5 1.34 -11.06 4.26
C LEU A 5 2.58 -11.73 3.67
N GLN A 6 2.85 -12.98 4.06
CA GLN A 6 3.97 -13.74 3.51
C GLN A 6 3.78 -14.03 2.04
N GLN A 7 2.56 -14.40 1.63
CA GLN A 7 2.25 -14.64 0.22
C GLN A 7 2.41 -13.37 -0.61
N LEU A 8 1.94 -12.24 -0.10
CA LEU A 8 2.08 -10.95 -0.77
C LEU A 8 3.54 -10.56 -0.88
N SER A 9 4.32 -10.75 0.19
CA SER A 9 5.73 -10.45 0.19
C SER A 9 6.48 -11.28 -0.86
N LYS A 10 6.16 -12.56 -0.98
CA LYS A 10 6.75 -13.43 -1.99
C LYS A 10 6.38 -12.98 -3.40
N LEU A 11 5.13 -12.61 -3.61
CA LEU A 11 4.67 -12.13 -4.91
C LEU A 11 5.41 -10.86 -5.30
N ILE A 12 5.58 -9.93 -4.37
CA ILE A 12 6.32 -8.69 -4.61
C ILE A 12 7.77 -8.99 -5.00
N ASP A 13 8.43 -9.92 -4.29
CA ASP A 13 9.79 -10.32 -4.64
C ASP A 13 9.87 -10.94 -6.03
N GLN A 14 8.90 -11.76 -6.40
CA GLN A 14 8.84 -12.33 -7.74
C GLN A 14 8.67 -11.24 -8.80
N ARG A 15 7.79 -10.27 -8.55
CA ARG A 15 7.51 -9.17 -9.48
C ARG A 15 8.70 -8.23 -9.64
N LYS A 16 9.61 -8.22 -8.67
CA LYS A 16 10.85 -7.45 -8.75
C LYS A 16 11.66 -7.80 -10.01
N GLN A 17 11.57 -9.05 -10.44
CA GLN A 17 12.27 -9.55 -11.62
C GLN A 17 11.44 -9.45 -12.91
N ALA A 18 10.18 -9.04 -12.80
CA ALA A 18 9.29 -8.97 -13.94
C ALA A 18 9.58 -7.73 -14.81
N SER A 19 9.02 -7.73 -16.03
CA SER A 19 9.09 -6.58 -16.91
C SER A 19 8.37 -5.38 -16.29
N ALA A 20 8.98 -4.20 -16.35
CA ALA A 20 8.38 -2.97 -15.88
C ALA A 20 7.08 -2.63 -16.62
N GLU A 21 6.94 -3.10 -17.86
CA GLU A 21 5.72 -2.87 -18.65
C GLU A 21 4.56 -3.70 -18.17
N GLN A 22 4.83 -4.82 -17.50
CA GLN A 22 3.82 -5.79 -17.09
C GLN A 22 3.50 -5.76 -15.60
N SER A 23 4.27 -5.02 -14.81
CA SER A 23 4.13 -5.05 -13.36
C SER A 23 4.37 -3.68 -12.74
N TYR A 24 3.40 -3.22 -11.94
CA TYR A 24 3.56 -2.00 -11.17
C TYR A 24 4.73 -2.12 -10.18
N VAL A 25 4.89 -3.31 -9.56
CA VAL A 25 6.01 -3.54 -8.64
C VAL A 25 7.35 -3.37 -9.35
N ALA A 26 7.48 -3.98 -10.55
CA ALA A 26 8.71 -3.84 -11.33
C ALA A 26 8.96 -2.38 -11.72
N GLN A 27 7.91 -1.64 -12.07
CA GLN A 27 8.03 -0.20 -12.38
C GLN A 27 8.57 0.58 -11.19
N LEU A 28 8.09 0.28 -9.98
CA LEU A 28 8.58 0.95 -8.77
C LEU A 28 10.06 0.65 -8.54
N HIS A 29 10.49 -0.59 -8.71
CA HIS A 29 11.89 -0.95 -8.55
C HIS A 29 12.77 -0.24 -9.59
N VAL A 30 12.31 -0.14 -10.83
CA VAL A 30 13.03 0.56 -11.88
C VAL A 30 13.18 2.05 -11.57
N LYS A 31 12.10 2.68 -11.08
CA LYS A 31 12.13 4.10 -10.70
C LYS A 31 13.01 4.37 -9.48
N GLY A 32 13.16 3.38 -8.62
CA GLY A 32 14.13 3.42 -7.53
C GLY A 32 13.56 3.83 -6.19
N LEU A 33 14.45 3.83 -5.20
CA LEU A 33 14.09 4.00 -3.80
C LEU A 33 13.33 5.30 -3.52
N ASN A 34 13.77 6.41 -4.08
CA ASN A 34 13.13 7.69 -3.80
C ASN A 34 11.65 7.69 -4.22
N LYS A 35 11.33 7.08 -5.36
CA LYS A 35 9.94 6.96 -5.80
C LYS A 35 9.14 6.05 -4.87
N ILE A 36 9.75 4.95 -4.45
CA ILE A 36 9.10 4.03 -3.50
C ILE A 36 8.80 4.74 -2.19
N LEU A 37 9.77 5.49 -1.66
CA LEU A 37 9.59 6.24 -0.41
C LEU A 37 8.53 7.34 -0.56
N GLU A 38 8.49 8.00 -1.70
CA GLU A 38 7.45 8.98 -2.01
C GLU A 38 6.06 8.33 -1.93
N LYS A 39 5.92 7.14 -2.49
CA LYS A 39 4.65 6.41 -2.43
C LYS A 39 4.28 6.01 -1.01
N VAL A 40 5.25 5.55 -0.22
CA VAL A 40 5.00 5.23 1.19
C VAL A 40 4.49 6.47 1.93
N GLY A 41 5.11 7.63 1.71
CA GLY A 41 4.68 8.88 2.35
C GLY A 41 3.26 9.29 1.91
N GLU A 42 2.95 9.21 0.61
CA GLU A 42 1.62 9.53 0.10
C GLU A 42 0.55 8.63 0.71
N GLU A 43 0.80 7.33 0.72
CA GLU A 43 -0.18 6.36 1.22
C GLU A 43 -0.35 6.49 2.74
N ALA A 44 0.71 6.81 3.46
CA ALA A 44 0.62 7.07 4.90
C ALA A 44 -0.27 8.28 5.17
N THR A 45 -0.11 9.35 4.40
CA THR A 45 -0.93 10.54 4.55
C THR A 45 -2.39 10.24 4.25
N GLU A 46 -2.66 9.50 3.17
CA GLU A 46 -4.03 9.12 2.80
C GLU A 46 -4.68 8.25 3.88
N ALA A 47 -3.92 7.32 4.48
CA ALA A 47 -4.43 6.48 5.56
C ALA A 47 -4.77 7.33 6.80
N ILE A 48 -3.93 8.31 7.13
CA ILE A 48 -4.19 9.21 8.26
C ILE A 48 -5.47 10.01 8.02
N LEU A 49 -5.64 10.57 6.82
CA LEU A 49 -6.84 11.33 6.48
C LEU A 49 -8.07 10.45 6.51
N ALA A 50 -7.98 9.23 5.98
CA ALA A 50 -9.10 8.29 6.01
C ALA A 50 -9.48 7.91 7.44
N ALA A 51 -8.50 7.76 8.33
CA ALA A 51 -8.75 7.45 9.73
C ALA A 51 -9.47 8.60 10.43
N LYS A 52 -9.08 9.84 10.16
CA LYS A 52 -9.74 11.00 10.74
C LYS A 52 -11.18 11.12 10.24
N ASP A 53 -11.41 10.89 8.96
CA ASP A 53 -12.76 10.91 8.41
C ASP A 53 -13.63 9.83 9.04
N CYS A 54 -13.08 8.63 9.20
CA CYS A 54 -13.79 7.51 9.82
C CYS A 54 -14.18 7.84 11.27
N SER A 55 -13.31 8.54 12.01
CA SER A 55 -13.58 8.88 13.40
C SER A 55 -14.65 9.95 13.57
N ARG A 56 -14.89 10.78 12.54
CA ARG A 56 -15.84 11.89 12.61
C ARG A 56 -17.24 11.51 12.16
N LEU A 57 -17.38 10.46 11.32
CA LEU A 57 -18.67 10.12 10.74
C LEU A 57 -19.42 9.17 11.67
N THR A 58 -20.63 9.57 12.07
CA THR A 58 -21.44 8.83 13.03
C THR A 58 -22.65 8.12 12.39
N ASP A 59 -23.14 8.58 11.22
CA ASP A 59 -24.23 7.89 10.58
C ASP A 59 -23.74 6.60 9.90
N GLN A 60 -24.60 5.59 9.89
CA GLN A 60 -24.16 4.25 9.52
C GLN A 60 -23.72 4.16 8.06
N GLN A 61 -24.40 4.87 7.16
CA GLN A 61 -24.07 4.80 5.73
C GLN A 61 -22.70 5.40 5.43
N HIS A 62 -22.44 6.60 5.93
CA HIS A 62 -21.17 7.27 5.71
C HIS A 62 -20.05 6.61 6.51
N SER A 63 -20.36 6.11 7.70
CA SER A 63 -19.39 5.37 8.51
C SER A 63 -18.91 4.11 7.80
N THR A 64 -19.79 3.38 7.13
CA THR A 64 -19.43 2.18 6.38
C THR A 64 -18.49 2.51 5.21
N SER A 65 -18.83 3.56 4.44
CA SER A 65 -17.99 4.02 3.34
C SER A 65 -16.63 4.49 3.83
N ALA A 66 -16.60 5.21 4.96
CA ALA A 66 -15.35 5.71 5.54
C ALA A 66 -14.48 4.56 6.04
N LYS A 67 -15.07 3.52 6.61
CA LYS A 67 -14.33 2.34 7.05
C LYS A 67 -13.71 1.61 5.86
N GLN A 68 -14.48 1.48 4.77
CA GLN A 68 -13.95 0.84 3.56
C GLN A 68 -12.79 1.62 2.97
N ALA A 69 -12.91 2.96 2.94
CA ALA A 69 -11.81 3.81 2.49
C ALA A 69 -10.58 3.64 3.36
N LEU A 70 -10.75 3.59 4.68
CA LEU A 70 -9.65 3.38 5.61
C LEU A 70 -8.96 2.03 5.37
N ILE A 71 -9.74 0.97 5.16
CA ILE A 71 -9.19 -0.35 4.86
C ILE A 71 -8.37 -0.30 3.57
N ASN A 72 -8.91 0.32 2.53
CA ASN A 72 -8.25 0.40 1.23
C ASN A 72 -6.94 1.19 1.32
N GLU A 73 -6.95 2.33 2.01
CA GLU A 73 -5.74 3.14 2.15
C GLU A 73 -4.68 2.45 3.02
N THR A 74 -5.12 1.72 4.04
CA THR A 74 -4.21 0.95 4.88
C THR A 74 -3.56 -0.18 4.08
N ALA A 75 -4.33 -0.86 3.25
CA ALA A 75 -3.80 -1.92 2.38
C ALA A 75 -2.79 -1.36 1.38
N ASP A 76 -3.06 -0.19 0.80
CA ASP A 76 -2.13 0.47 -0.12
C ASP A 76 -0.83 0.85 0.57
N LEU A 77 -0.92 1.35 1.80
CA LEU A 77 0.26 1.69 2.59
C LEU A 77 1.11 0.44 2.85
N TRP A 78 0.49 -0.65 3.30
CA TRP A 78 1.20 -1.89 3.57
C TRP A 78 1.87 -2.43 2.31
N PHE A 79 1.17 -2.38 1.18
CA PHE A 79 1.71 -2.83 -0.10
C PHE A 79 3.00 -2.07 -0.42
N HIS A 80 2.99 -0.75 -0.34
CA HIS A 80 4.16 0.05 -0.66
C HIS A 80 5.29 -0.13 0.36
N CYS A 81 4.95 -0.38 1.63
CA CYS A 81 5.96 -0.72 2.64
C CYS A 81 6.66 -2.04 2.31
N LEU A 82 5.91 -3.03 1.82
CA LEU A 82 6.50 -4.31 1.41
C LEU A 82 7.40 -4.16 0.20
N VAL A 83 7.02 -3.29 -0.76
CA VAL A 83 7.87 -2.97 -1.91
C VAL A 83 9.17 -2.32 -1.42
N MET A 84 9.08 -1.40 -0.49
CA MET A 84 10.25 -0.75 0.10
C MET A 84 11.21 -1.77 0.72
N LEU A 85 10.67 -2.68 1.52
CA LEU A 85 11.48 -3.71 2.18
C LEU A 85 12.12 -4.64 1.15
N SER A 86 11.37 -5.03 0.13
CA SER A 86 11.89 -5.87 -0.95
C SER A 86 13.03 -5.18 -1.70
N HIS A 87 12.89 -3.88 -1.95
CA HIS A 87 13.89 -3.11 -2.69
C HIS A 87 15.22 -3.01 -1.93
N LEU A 88 15.15 -2.92 -0.61
CA LEU A 88 16.33 -2.74 0.24
C LEU A 88 16.94 -4.06 0.74
N ASP A 89 16.29 -5.15 0.46
CA ASP A 89 16.76 -6.47 0.91
C ASP A 89 17.98 -6.99 0.12
#